data_dbab8d1380363c1a793c70915c49b8d4
#
_entry.id   dbab8d1380363c1a793c70915c49b8d4
#
_cell.length_a   1.000
_cell.length_b   1.000
_cell.length_c   1.000
_cell.angle_alpha   90.00
_cell.angle_beta   90.00
_cell.angle_gamma   90.00
#
_symmetry.space_group_name_H-M   'P 1'
#
loop_
_entity.id
_entity.type
_entity.pdbx_description
1 polymer ?
#
loop_
_entity_poly.entity_id
_entity_poly.type
_entity_poly.pdbx_seq_one_letter_code
_entity_poly.pdbx_strand_id
1 'polypeptide(L)'
;DFQPAGDLFSAYETSVEKTYAGILAKREKRREYGFENFGDDTFEWGYGPSYTYWSNSEYDHHHGFLLQFLRSGDGRWWELGEQQARHYRDIVVPHAGAPSRRGGPVHHNATSLWMPQHPEQFWIADHTIAGSSCSHSWAEGMVDYWYLTGDPWAGEVVREMADWYCDRIENNAFGAGGQERGPGWALIAVSALAGAVPSPRLMRAGQTIADWIIAWQDPLRGVVSVPISEQPSY
;
A
#
# COMPACT_ATOMS: atom_id res chain seq x y z
N ASP A 1 9.56 -6.82 -17.88
CA ASP A 1 9.77 -6.00 -19.09
C ASP A 1 8.80 -4.83 -19.08
N PHE A 2 9.32 -3.61 -19.03
CA PHE A 2 8.49 -2.41 -19.14
C PHE A 2 8.12 -2.15 -20.60
N GLN A 3 6.86 -1.85 -20.86
CA GLN A 3 6.44 -1.30 -22.13
C GLN A 3 6.81 0.19 -22.16
N PRO A 4 7.73 0.64 -23.02
CA PRO A 4 8.06 2.05 -23.12
C PRO A 4 6.85 2.92 -23.43
N ALA A 5 6.86 4.17 -22.97
CA ALA A 5 5.87 5.15 -23.37
C ALA A 5 5.89 5.36 -24.88
N GLY A 6 4.73 5.47 -25.51
CA GLY A 6 4.63 5.63 -26.97
C GLY A 6 3.21 5.44 -27.50
N ASP A 7 3.08 5.51 -28.81
CA ASP A 7 1.76 5.53 -29.48
C ASP A 7 1.04 4.18 -29.51
N LEU A 8 1.72 3.08 -29.20
CA LEU A 8 1.15 1.74 -29.28
C LEU A 8 -0.08 1.56 -28.39
N PHE A 9 -0.12 2.23 -27.26
CA PHE A 9 -1.23 2.22 -26.31
C PHE A 9 -1.73 3.63 -25.99
N SER A 10 -2.09 4.38 -27.03
CA SER A 10 -2.48 5.80 -26.92
C SER A 10 -3.59 6.08 -25.90
N ALA A 11 -4.55 5.17 -25.75
CA ALA A 11 -5.61 5.30 -24.76
C ALA A 11 -5.06 5.21 -23.31
N TYR A 12 -4.09 4.34 -23.08
CA TYR A 12 -3.40 4.23 -21.79
C TYR A 12 -2.58 5.48 -21.50
N GLU A 13 -1.78 5.96 -22.46
CA GLU A 13 -1.00 7.19 -22.29
C GLU A 13 -1.89 8.41 -22.01
N THR A 14 -3.02 8.50 -22.69
CA THR A 14 -4.02 9.54 -22.41
C THR A 14 -4.58 9.43 -20.98
N SER A 15 -4.81 8.21 -20.49
CA SER A 15 -5.27 7.97 -19.13
C SER A 15 -4.21 8.36 -18.10
N VAL A 16 -2.95 8.04 -18.35
CA VAL A 16 -1.81 8.40 -17.50
C VAL A 16 -1.72 9.92 -17.32
N GLU A 17 -1.76 10.69 -18.42
CA GLU A 17 -1.74 12.16 -18.36
C GLU A 17 -2.96 12.74 -17.62
N LYS A 18 -4.15 12.19 -17.84
CA LYS A 18 -5.34 12.61 -17.08
C LYS A 18 -5.23 12.31 -15.59
N THR A 19 -4.64 11.18 -15.23
CA THR A 19 -4.40 10.80 -13.83
C THR A 19 -3.47 11.80 -13.17
N TYR A 20 -2.35 12.12 -13.81
CA TYR A 20 -1.40 13.12 -13.30
C TYR A 20 -2.09 14.47 -13.04
N ALA A 21 -2.79 15.00 -14.06
CA ALA A 21 -3.51 16.27 -13.95
C ALA A 21 -4.59 16.23 -12.85
N GLY A 22 -5.28 15.10 -12.73
CA GLY A 22 -6.30 14.88 -11.70
C GLY A 22 -5.73 14.91 -10.28
N ILE A 23 -4.56 14.29 -10.06
CA ILE A 23 -3.87 14.29 -8.77
C ILE A 23 -3.52 15.73 -8.37
N LEU A 24 -2.88 16.49 -9.26
CA LEU A 24 -2.52 17.88 -8.97
C LEU A 24 -3.73 18.76 -8.68
N ALA A 25 -4.79 18.64 -9.49
CA ALA A 25 -6.01 19.42 -9.31
C ALA A 25 -6.71 19.09 -7.97
N LYS A 26 -6.70 17.82 -7.56
CA LYS A 26 -7.25 17.37 -6.30
C LYS A 26 -6.45 17.90 -5.11
N ARG A 27 -5.11 17.80 -5.18
CA ARG A 27 -4.18 18.32 -4.17
C ARG A 27 -4.38 19.83 -3.97
N GLU A 28 -4.47 20.59 -5.05
CA GLU A 28 -4.71 22.04 -4.99
C GLU A 28 -6.09 22.37 -4.40
N LYS A 29 -7.14 21.70 -4.90
CA LYS A 29 -8.51 21.89 -4.41
C LYS A 29 -8.65 21.65 -2.92
N ARG A 30 -7.95 20.65 -2.41
CA ARG A 30 -8.02 20.21 -0.99
C ARG A 30 -6.92 20.78 -0.12
N ARG A 31 -5.98 21.50 -0.71
CA ARG A 31 -4.81 22.06 -0.02
C ARG A 31 -4.03 20.98 0.76
N GLU A 32 -3.73 19.89 0.10
CA GLU A 32 -3.03 18.72 0.67
C GLU A 32 -1.51 19.01 0.82
N TYR A 33 -1.17 20.08 1.54
CA TYR A 33 0.20 20.59 1.75
C TYR A 33 0.63 20.56 3.22
N GLY A 34 -0.23 20.06 4.12
CA GLY A 34 0.09 19.93 5.53
C GLY A 34 1.20 18.90 5.77
N PHE A 35 1.88 19.01 6.91
CA PHE A 35 2.98 18.12 7.29
C PHE A 35 2.61 16.63 7.18
N GLU A 36 1.42 16.26 7.66
CA GLU A 36 0.93 14.88 7.61
C GLU A 36 0.28 14.50 6.27
N ASN A 37 -0.10 15.49 5.47
CA ASN A 37 -0.92 15.27 4.27
C ASN A 37 -0.10 15.28 2.99
N PHE A 38 1.08 15.91 3.01
CA PHE A 38 1.89 16.08 1.82
C PHE A 38 2.47 14.76 1.34
N GLY A 39 2.18 14.44 0.10
CA GLY A 39 2.58 13.17 -0.50
C GLY A 39 1.50 12.09 -0.45
N ASP A 40 0.47 12.24 0.38
CA ASP A 40 -0.69 11.34 0.34
C ASP A 40 -1.71 11.79 -0.72
N ASP A 41 -2.75 11.03 -0.84
CA ASP A 41 -3.89 11.28 -1.71
C ASP A 41 -5.20 11.03 -0.95
N THR A 42 -6.26 11.63 -1.41
CA THR A 42 -7.58 11.38 -0.87
C THR A 42 -8.47 10.68 -1.88
N PHE A 43 -9.35 9.83 -1.40
CA PHE A 43 -10.36 9.21 -2.24
C PHE A 43 -11.76 9.31 -1.62
N GLU A 44 -12.76 9.22 -2.46
CA GLU A 44 -14.16 9.26 -2.09
C GLU A 44 -14.72 7.84 -2.28
N TRP A 45 -15.17 7.25 -1.19
CA TRP A 45 -15.84 5.96 -1.29
C TRP A 45 -17.26 6.15 -1.85
N GLY A 46 -17.77 5.19 -2.63
CA GLY A 46 -18.99 5.24 -3.43
C GLY A 46 -20.32 5.62 -2.75
N TYR A 47 -20.26 6.15 -1.54
CA TYR A 47 -21.42 6.67 -0.80
C TYR A 47 -21.57 8.20 -0.87
N GLY A 48 -20.80 8.86 -1.72
CA GLY A 48 -20.85 10.30 -1.96
C GLY A 48 -19.71 11.11 -1.31
N PRO A 49 -19.69 12.43 -1.51
CA PRO A 49 -18.58 13.31 -1.12
C PRO A 49 -18.35 13.43 0.41
N SER A 50 -19.29 12.94 1.22
CA SER A 50 -19.17 12.90 2.67
C SER A 50 -18.31 11.74 3.20
N TYR A 51 -17.85 10.84 2.32
CA TYR A 51 -16.97 9.72 2.67
C TYR A 51 -15.61 9.89 2.00
N THR A 52 -14.90 10.91 2.39
CA THR A 52 -13.54 11.16 1.94
C THR A 52 -12.54 10.62 2.96
N TYR A 53 -11.51 9.96 2.47
CA TYR A 53 -10.46 9.34 3.27
C TYR A 53 -9.09 9.86 2.87
N TRP A 54 -8.17 9.87 3.80
CA TRP A 54 -6.76 9.81 3.48
C TRP A 54 -6.41 8.39 3.05
N SER A 55 -5.74 8.27 1.93
CA SER A 55 -5.46 6.96 1.33
C SER A 55 -4.35 6.21 2.06
N ASN A 56 -3.43 6.92 2.70
CA ASN A 56 -2.22 6.37 3.28
C ASN A 56 -1.46 5.50 2.24
N SER A 57 -1.41 5.99 1.01
CA SER A 57 -0.81 5.28 -0.13
C SER A 57 -1.42 3.89 -0.39
N GLU A 58 -2.69 3.67 -0.04
CA GLU A 58 -3.39 2.43 -0.33
C GLU A 58 -3.34 2.13 -1.83
N TYR A 59 -3.18 0.86 -2.18
CA TYR A 59 -2.90 0.35 -3.52
C TYR A 59 -1.52 0.73 -4.08
N ASP A 60 -0.57 1.07 -3.19
CA ASP A 60 0.83 1.27 -3.54
C ASP A 60 1.06 2.31 -4.64
N HIS A 61 0.43 3.48 -4.48
CA HIS A 61 0.48 4.53 -5.50
C HIS A 61 1.92 4.94 -5.83
N HIS A 62 2.82 4.99 -4.84
CA HIS A 62 4.22 5.34 -5.08
C HIS A 62 4.94 4.28 -5.94
N HIS A 63 4.61 2.99 -5.81
CA HIS A 63 5.05 1.97 -6.75
C HIS A 63 4.62 2.32 -8.17
N GLY A 64 3.33 2.60 -8.38
CA GLY A 64 2.79 3.00 -9.66
C GLY A 64 3.47 4.23 -10.27
N PHE A 65 3.74 5.26 -9.48
CA PHE A 65 4.41 6.48 -9.94
C PHE A 65 5.88 6.25 -10.29
N LEU A 66 6.61 5.49 -9.47
CA LEU A 66 8.00 5.13 -9.75
C LEU A 66 8.12 4.26 -11.00
N LEU A 67 7.18 3.33 -11.21
CA LEU A 67 7.10 2.56 -12.46
C LEU A 67 6.83 3.46 -13.68
N GLN A 68 5.95 4.47 -13.55
CA GLN A 68 5.71 5.42 -14.63
C GLN A 68 6.96 6.24 -14.95
N PHE A 69 7.71 6.67 -13.93
CA PHE A 69 9.00 7.32 -14.12
C PHE A 69 10.00 6.42 -14.86
N LEU A 70 10.18 5.18 -14.40
CA LEU A 70 11.10 4.22 -15.03
C LEU A 70 10.72 3.91 -16.48
N ARG A 71 9.42 3.86 -16.77
CA ARG A 71 8.91 3.58 -18.11
C ARG A 71 9.06 4.76 -19.06
N SER A 72 8.81 5.97 -18.59
CA SER A 72 8.70 7.17 -19.44
C SER A 72 9.95 8.07 -19.40
N GLY A 73 10.73 8.02 -18.34
CA GLY A 73 11.77 9.00 -18.05
C GLY A 73 11.26 10.37 -17.63
N ASP A 74 9.94 10.53 -17.43
CA ASP A 74 9.32 11.81 -17.09
C ASP A 74 9.46 12.10 -15.59
N GLY A 75 10.26 13.11 -15.25
CA GLY A 75 10.56 13.52 -13.89
C GLY A 75 9.34 13.91 -13.05
N ARG A 76 8.22 14.26 -13.69
CA ARG A 76 6.96 14.57 -12.98
C ARG A 76 6.46 13.36 -12.16
N TRP A 77 6.63 12.15 -12.67
CA TRP A 77 6.26 10.92 -11.97
C TRP A 77 7.24 10.58 -10.84
N TRP A 78 8.52 10.92 -11.03
CA TRP A 78 9.49 10.84 -9.94
C TRP A 78 9.10 11.71 -8.76
N GLU A 79 8.74 12.97 -9.02
CA GLU A 79 8.34 13.91 -7.96
C GLU A 79 7.14 13.41 -7.15
N LEU A 80 6.10 12.86 -7.82
CA LEU A 80 4.96 12.28 -7.13
C LEU A 80 5.35 11.02 -6.34
N GLY A 81 6.14 10.14 -6.95
CA GLY A 81 6.59 8.90 -6.33
C GLY A 81 7.44 9.15 -5.09
N GLU A 82 8.38 10.10 -5.17
CA GLU A 82 9.23 10.48 -4.04
C GLU A 82 8.42 11.09 -2.89
N GLN A 83 7.52 12.02 -3.17
CA GLN A 83 6.67 12.65 -2.16
C GLN A 83 5.83 11.60 -1.43
N GLN A 84 5.22 10.70 -2.16
CA GLN A 84 4.38 9.67 -1.58
C GLN A 84 5.19 8.58 -0.85
N ALA A 85 6.36 8.20 -1.35
CA ALA A 85 7.26 7.29 -0.67
C ALA A 85 7.74 7.86 0.68
N ARG A 86 8.06 9.16 0.73
CA ARG A 86 8.40 9.86 1.97
C ARG A 86 7.24 9.92 2.94
N HIS A 87 6.03 10.23 2.45
CA HIS A 87 4.83 10.17 3.28
C HIS A 87 4.62 8.77 3.86
N TYR A 88 4.72 7.75 3.02
CA TYR A 88 4.59 6.36 3.45
C TYR A 88 5.62 5.98 4.50
N ARG A 89 6.89 6.33 4.26
CA ARG A 89 8.00 6.08 5.17
C ARG A 89 7.83 6.79 6.53
N ASP A 90 7.44 8.06 6.52
CA ASP A 90 7.52 8.93 7.70
C ASP A 90 6.21 9.00 8.49
N ILE A 91 5.07 8.75 7.85
CA ILE A 91 3.73 8.90 8.43
C ILE A 91 2.96 7.57 8.47
N VAL A 92 2.92 6.84 7.34
CA VAL A 92 2.08 5.65 7.23
C VAL A 92 2.66 4.44 7.98
N VAL A 93 3.99 4.30 7.99
CA VAL A 93 4.66 3.21 8.69
C VAL A 93 5.04 3.63 10.12
N PRO A 94 4.43 3.07 11.16
CA PRO A 94 4.81 3.37 12.54
C PRO A 94 6.20 2.79 12.89
N HIS A 95 7.10 3.64 13.40
CA HIS A 95 8.47 3.26 13.82
C HIS A 95 8.59 2.97 15.32
N ALA A 96 7.52 3.22 16.07
CA ALA A 96 7.48 3.05 17.51
C ALA A 96 6.15 2.42 17.97
N GLY A 97 6.09 2.04 19.23
CA GLY A 97 4.89 1.48 19.82
C GLY A 97 4.95 -0.05 19.97
N ALA A 98 3.78 -0.68 20.06
CA ALA A 98 3.68 -2.13 20.23
C ALA A 98 4.29 -2.87 19.03
N PRO A 99 4.94 -4.03 19.23
CA PRO A 99 5.50 -4.81 18.11
C PRO A 99 4.49 -5.16 17.02
N SER A 100 3.22 -5.35 17.37
CA SER A 100 2.15 -5.64 16.41
C SER A 100 1.82 -4.47 15.47
N ARG A 101 2.29 -3.26 15.76
CA ARG A 101 2.07 -2.06 14.95
C ARG A 101 3.34 -1.58 14.25
N ARG A 102 4.49 -1.72 14.89
CA ARG A 102 5.76 -1.23 14.34
C ARG A 102 6.07 -1.91 13.00
N GLY A 103 6.38 -1.10 12.00
CA GLY A 103 6.65 -1.58 10.65
C GLY A 103 5.41 -1.94 9.84
N GLY A 104 4.22 -1.95 10.46
CA GLY A 104 2.97 -2.27 9.78
C GLY A 104 2.29 -1.03 9.21
N PRO A 105 2.22 -0.89 7.87
CA PRO A 105 1.58 0.28 7.28
C PRO A 105 0.14 0.45 7.76
N VAL A 106 -0.17 1.65 8.22
CA VAL A 106 -1.53 2.01 8.64
C VAL A 106 -2.38 2.18 7.39
N HIS A 107 -3.42 1.38 7.24
CA HIS A 107 -4.28 1.47 6.07
C HIS A 107 -5.13 2.75 6.10
N HIS A 108 -5.89 3.00 5.04
CA HIS A 108 -6.71 4.19 4.89
C HIS A 108 -7.42 4.57 6.19
N ASN A 109 -7.50 5.84 6.43
CA ASN A 109 -7.88 6.39 7.72
C ASN A 109 -9.32 6.05 8.11
N ALA A 110 -9.52 5.58 9.35
CA ALA A 110 -10.83 5.28 9.92
C ALA A 110 -11.67 6.53 10.26
N THR A 111 -11.16 7.74 10.11
CA THR A 111 -11.94 8.98 10.30
C THR A 111 -13.13 9.10 9.37
N SER A 112 -13.17 8.32 8.32
CA SER A 112 -14.35 8.11 7.50
C SER A 112 -15.62 7.81 8.32
N LEU A 113 -15.52 7.13 9.45
CA LEU A 113 -16.68 6.89 10.33
C LEU A 113 -17.18 8.19 10.99
N TRP A 114 -16.30 9.17 11.16
CA TRP A 114 -16.61 10.45 11.75
C TRP A 114 -16.85 11.56 10.71
N MET A 115 -16.16 11.49 9.58
CA MET A 115 -16.23 12.47 8.49
C MET A 115 -17.63 12.69 7.90
N PRO A 116 -18.50 11.68 7.73
CA PRO A 116 -19.88 11.92 7.28
C PRO A 116 -20.65 12.88 8.16
N GLN A 117 -20.28 12.96 9.44
CA GLN A 117 -20.92 13.85 10.41
C GLN A 117 -20.23 15.22 10.48
N HIS A 118 -18.98 15.30 10.05
CA HIS A 118 -18.12 16.49 10.16
C HIS A 118 -17.27 16.70 8.89
N PRO A 119 -17.89 16.86 7.71
CA PRO A 119 -17.16 16.98 6.45
C PRO A 119 -16.25 18.23 6.38
N GLU A 120 -16.56 19.25 7.19
CA GLU A 120 -15.77 20.47 7.33
C GLU A 120 -14.44 20.25 8.08
N GLN A 121 -14.27 19.12 8.75
CA GLN A 121 -13.09 18.80 9.55
C GLN A 121 -12.22 17.71 8.90
N PHE A 122 -12.41 17.46 7.63
CA PHE A 122 -11.67 16.49 6.85
C PHE A 122 -10.14 16.62 7.00
N TRP A 123 -9.62 17.83 7.05
CA TRP A 123 -8.17 18.11 7.15
C TRP A 123 -7.55 17.82 8.51
N ILE A 124 -8.33 17.58 9.53
CA ILE A 124 -7.82 17.18 10.86
C ILE A 124 -7.84 15.66 11.06
N ALA A 125 -8.16 14.92 10.02
CA ALA A 125 -8.09 13.48 10.05
C ALA A 125 -6.66 12.99 10.32
N ASP A 126 -6.50 12.17 11.35
CA ASP A 126 -5.21 11.62 11.74
C ASP A 126 -4.89 10.38 10.87
N HIS A 127 -3.77 10.42 10.17
CA HIS A 127 -3.29 9.32 9.34
C HIS A 127 -2.93 8.05 10.13
N THR A 128 -2.80 8.15 11.44
CA THR A 128 -2.29 7.08 12.29
C THR A 128 -3.35 6.35 13.11
N ILE A 129 -4.62 6.74 13.02
CA ILE A 129 -5.70 6.20 13.86
C ILE A 129 -6.05 4.76 13.48
N ALA A 130 -6.02 4.43 12.21
CA ALA A 130 -6.39 3.09 11.73
C ALA A 130 -5.36 2.03 12.14
N GLY A 131 -5.77 0.78 12.06
CA GLY A 131 -4.88 -0.36 12.27
C GLY A 131 -4.06 -0.70 11.04
N SER A 132 -3.16 -1.67 11.18
CA SER A 132 -2.41 -2.25 10.06
C SER A 132 -2.99 -3.61 9.70
N SER A 133 -3.19 -3.86 8.42
CA SER A 133 -3.74 -5.12 7.91
C SER A 133 -3.06 -5.52 6.61
N CYS A 134 -2.73 -6.79 6.45
CA CYS A 134 -2.15 -7.31 5.23
C CYS A 134 -3.04 -7.10 3.99
N SER A 135 -4.35 -6.93 4.17
CA SER A 135 -5.27 -6.65 3.08
C SER A 135 -5.25 -5.20 2.57
N HIS A 136 -4.53 -4.31 3.27
CA HIS A 136 -4.43 -2.89 2.99
C HIS A 136 -2.99 -2.37 3.13
N SER A 137 -2.01 -3.22 2.92
CA SER A 137 -0.60 -2.89 3.06
C SER A 137 0.20 -3.43 1.87
N TRP A 138 1.15 -2.66 1.40
CA TRP A 138 2.01 -2.97 0.26
C TRP A 138 3.45 -2.63 0.61
N ALA A 139 4.40 -3.20 -0.10
CA ALA A 139 5.81 -3.00 0.18
C ALA A 139 6.65 -2.66 -1.06
N GLU A 140 6.11 -2.92 -2.27
CA GLU A 140 6.88 -2.79 -3.49
C GLU A 140 7.38 -1.36 -3.70
N GLY A 141 6.53 -0.36 -3.51
CA GLY A 141 6.90 1.03 -3.73
C GLY A 141 7.99 1.51 -2.77
N MET A 142 8.02 1.02 -1.52
CA MET A 142 9.10 1.36 -0.60
C MET A 142 10.42 0.67 -0.98
N VAL A 143 10.36 -0.57 -1.47
CA VAL A 143 11.51 -1.28 -2.01
C VAL A 143 12.06 -0.57 -3.25
N ASP A 144 11.18 -0.17 -4.17
CA ASP A 144 11.57 0.58 -5.37
C ASP A 144 12.24 1.91 -5.02
N TYR A 145 11.64 2.65 -4.09
CA TYR A 145 12.19 3.92 -3.64
C TYR A 145 13.59 3.75 -3.03
N TRP A 146 13.76 2.73 -2.19
CA TRP A 146 15.08 2.41 -1.65
C TRP A 146 16.10 2.06 -2.73
N TYR A 147 15.73 1.23 -3.69
CA TYR A 147 16.64 0.86 -4.79
C TYR A 147 17.01 2.04 -5.68
N LEU A 148 16.08 2.93 -5.97
CA LEU A 148 16.30 4.07 -6.83
C LEU A 148 17.12 5.18 -6.16
N THR A 149 17.02 5.32 -4.83
CA THR A 149 17.64 6.42 -4.09
C THR A 149 18.88 6.01 -3.29
N GLY A 150 18.93 4.77 -2.82
CA GLY A 150 19.89 4.33 -1.82
C GLY A 150 19.63 4.95 -0.44
N ASP A 151 18.45 5.54 -0.19
CA ASP A 151 18.10 6.18 1.07
C ASP A 151 18.19 5.18 2.23
N PRO A 152 19.13 5.36 3.18
CA PRO A 152 19.32 4.41 4.27
C PRO A 152 18.09 4.30 5.18
N TRP A 153 17.33 5.40 5.34
CA TRP A 153 16.10 5.41 6.13
C TRP A 153 15.00 4.57 5.47
N ALA A 154 14.82 4.69 4.15
CA ALA A 154 13.92 3.80 3.42
C ALA A 154 14.31 2.32 3.58
N GLY A 155 15.63 2.03 3.56
CA GLY A 155 16.14 0.68 3.80
C GLY A 155 15.85 0.16 5.22
N GLU A 156 15.86 1.02 6.23
CA GLU A 156 15.43 0.64 7.60
C GLU A 156 13.94 0.32 7.64
N VAL A 157 13.13 1.16 7.02
CA VAL A 157 11.67 0.95 6.94
C VAL A 157 11.32 -0.35 6.21
N VAL A 158 12.00 -0.67 5.11
CA VAL A 158 11.85 -1.96 4.42
C VAL A 158 12.11 -3.13 5.36
N ARG A 159 13.12 -3.04 6.25
CA ARG A 159 13.40 -4.09 7.25
C ARG A 159 12.32 -4.16 8.33
N GLU A 160 11.85 -3.01 8.83
CA GLU A 160 10.75 -2.96 9.80
C GLU A 160 9.46 -3.59 9.22
N MET A 161 9.15 -3.30 7.98
CA MET A 161 8.02 -3.92 7.27
C MET A 161 8.22 -5.43 7.13
N ALA A 162 9.42 -5.88 6.78
CA ALA A 162 9.74 -7.30 6.68
C ALA A 162 9.50 -8.04 8.00
N ASP A 163 9.92 -7.47 9.11
CA ASP A 163 9.67 -8.04 10.44
C ASP A 163 8.18 -8.08 10.76
N TRP A 164 7.46 -7.00 10.49
CA TRP A 164 6.01 -6.94 10.72
C TRP A 164 5.25 -8.00 9.92
N TYR A 165 5.54 -8.15 8.62
CA TYR A 165 4.89 -9.17 7.80
C TYR A 165 5.19 -10.58 8.32
N CYS A 166 6.43 -10.85 8.70
CA CYS A 166 6.78 -12.13 9.31
C CYS A 166 5.98 -12.39 10.59
N ASP A 167 5.90 -11.41 11.48
CA ASP A 167 5.12 -11.53 12.72
C ASP A 167 3.63 -11.79 12.44
N ARG A 168 3.04 -11.10 11.48
CA ARG A 168 1.63 -11.30 11.09
C ARG A 168 1.39 -12.71 10.58
N ILE A 169 2.28 -13.22 9.75
CA ILE A 169 2.14 -14.54 9.12
C ILE A 169 2.39 -15.65 10.15
N GLU A 170 3.43 -15.54 10.98
CA GLU A 170 3.73 -16.49 12.05
C GLU A 170 2.60 -16.60 13.08
N ASN A 171 1.86 -15.51 13.32
CA ASN A 171 0.69 -15.48 14.19
C ASN A 171 -0.64 -15.75 13.46
N ASN A 172 -0.60 -16.21 12.23
CA ASN A 172 -1.78 -16.49 11.39
C ASN A 172 -2.73 -15.29 11.27
N ALA A 173 -2.16 -14.08 11.16
CA ALA A 173 -2.89 -12.82 11.16
C ALA A 173 -2.74 -12.05 9.83
N PHE A 174 -2.81 -12.77 8.71
CA PHE A 174 -2.73 -12.22 7.35
C PHE A 174 -4.06 -12.32 6.58
N GLY A 175 -5.11 -12.71 7.25
CA GLY A 175 -6.43 -12.87 6.66
C GLY A 175 -7.13 -11.56 6.32
N ALA A 176 -8.22 -11.67 5.61
CA ALA A 176 -9.01 -10.54 5.13
C ALA A 176 -10.52 -10.77 5.28
N GLY A 177 -10.95 -11.45 6.33
CA GLY A 177 -12.37 -11.61 6.64
C GLY A 177 -13.21 -12.15 5.49
N GLY A 178 -12.76 -13.20 4.80
CA GLY A 178 -13.47 -13.80 3.68
C GLY A 178 -13.03 -13.31 2.29
N GLN A 179 -11.91 -12.62 2.21
CA GLN A 179 -11.39 -12.10 0.95
C GLN A 179 -10.01 -12.69 0.68
N GLU A 180 -9.73 -13.03 -0.56
CA GLU A 180 -8.42 -13.47 -1.06
C GLU A 180 -7.38 -12.36 -0.99
N ARG A 181 -7.83 -11.14 -0.81
CA ARG A 181 -7.01 -9.91 -0.79
C ARG A 181 -5.93 -9.94 0.29
N GLY A 182 -6.23 -10.39 1.50
CA GLY A 182 -5.26 -10.47 2.59
C GLY A 182 -4.05 -11.34 2.27
N PRO A 183 -4.24 -12.64 2.04
CA PRO A 183 -3.14 -13.53 1.67
C PRO A 183 -2.49 -13.16 0.33
N GLY A 184 -3.26 -12.67 -0.65
CA GLY A 184 -2.74 -12.24 -1.94
C GLY A 184 -1.76 -11.07 -1.81
N TRP A 185 -2.16 -9.97 -1.17
CA TRP A 185 -1.29 -8.82 -0.94
C TRP A 185 -0.11 -9.15 -0.02
N ALA A 186 -0.34 -9.97 1.02
CA ALA A 186 0.75 -10.41 1.88
C ALA A 186 1.82 -11.20 1.10
N LEU A 187 1.42 -12.07 0.17
CA LEU A 187 2.37 -12.83 -0.65
C LEU A 187 3.17 -11.92 -1.59
N ILE A 188 2.52 -10.94 -2.20
CA ILE A 188 3.18 -9.95 -3.07
C ILE A 188 4.20 -9.14 -2.26
N ALA A 189 3.78 -8.56 -1.13
CA ALA A 189 4.67 -7.77 -0.28
C ALA A 189 5.85 -8.59 0.26
N VAL A 190 5.61 -9.81 0.76
CA VAL A 190 6.69 -10.70 1.24
C VAL A 190 7.64 -11.07 0.12
N SER A 191 7.16 -11.25 -1.11
CA SER A 191 8.01 -11.54 -2.26
C SER A 191 8.93 -10.37 -2.60
N ALA A 192 8.42 -9.14 -2.61
CA ALA A 192 9.22 -7.94 -2.82
C ALA A 192 10.27 -7.75 -1.71
N LEU A 193 9.85 -7.89 -0.45
CA LEU A 193 10.74 -7.79 0.70
C LEU A 193 11.81 -8.89 0.72
N ALA A 194 11.49 -10.11 0.35
CA ALA A 194 12.47 -11.20 0.25
C ALA A 194 13.50 -10.97 -0.85
N GLY A 195 13.13 -10.28 -1.92
CA GLY A 195 14.06 -9.83 -2.95
C GLY A 195 15.02 -8.75 -2.44
N ALA A 196 14.54 -7.86 -1.59
CA ALA A 196 15.28 -6.70 -1.10
C ALA A 196 16.15 -7.01 0.15
N VAL A 197 15.61 -7.76 1.10
CA VAL A 197 16.27 -8.13 2.36
C VAL A 197 16.17 -9.64 2.59
N PRO A 198 16.89 -10.46 1.81
CA PRO A 198 16.76 -11.91 1.86
C PRO A 198 16.98 -12.46 3.27
N SER A 199 16.01 -13.20 3.78
CA SER A 199 16.14 -13.89 5.05
C SER A 199 15.41 -15.23 5.05
N PRO A 200 15.89 -16.24 5.80
CA PRO A 200 15.16 -17.49 5.95
C PRO A 200 13.77 -17.32 6.56
N ARG A 201 13.56 -16.27 7.35
CA ARG A 201 12.27 -15.95 7.97
C ARG A 201 11.26 -15.50 6.93
N LEU A 202 11.62 -14.56 6.03
CA LEU A 202 10.77 -14.11 4.92
C LEU A 202 10.46 -15.24 3.93
N MET A 203 11.44 -16.08 3.64
CA MET A 203 11.21 -17.24 2.76
C MET A 203 10.17 -18.21 3.36
N ARG A 204 10.25 -18.48 4.66
CA ARG A 204 9.24 -19.31 5.35
C ARG A 204 7.87 -18.63 5.38
N ALA A 205 7.82 -17.31 5.60
CA ALA A 205 6.57 -16.56 5.57
C ALA A 205 5.88 -16.66 4.21
N GLY A 206 6.61 -16.44 3.12
CA GLY A 206 6.09 -16.64 1.76
C GLY A 206 5.59 -18.06 1.51
N GLN A 207 6.36 -19.06 1.93
CA GLN A 207 5.95 -20.47 1.81
C GLN A 207 4.66 -20.77 2.61
N THR A 208 4.55 -20.24 3.83
CA THR A 208 3.35 -20.42 4.67
C THR A 208 2.09 -19.88 3.98
N ILE A 209 2.16 -18.69 3.37
CA ILE A 209 1.02 -18.13 2.65
C ILE A 209 0.71 -18.95 1.39
N ALA A 210 1.73 -19.33 0.64
CA ALA A 210 1.55 -20.13 -0.57
C ALA A 210 0.91 -21.48 -0.26
N ASP A 211 1.40 -22.19 0.76
CA ASP A 211 0.85 -23.46 1.21
C ASP A 211 -0.60 -23.30 1.68
N TRP A 212 -0.91 -22.20 2.39
CA TRP A 212 -2.27 -21.90 2.81
C TRP A 212 -3.19 -21.69 1.59
N ILE A 213 -2.79 -20.91 0.59
CA ILE A 213 -3.57 -20.68 -0.64
C ILE A 213 -3.80 -22.01 -1.38
N ILE A 214 -2.75 -22.83 -1.53
CA ILE A 214 -2.82 -24.11 -2.22
C ILE A 214 -3.75 -25.08 -1.48
N ALA A 215 -3.69 -25.16 -0.15
CA ALA A 215 -4.53 -26.04 0.65
C ALA A 215 -6.03 -25.76 0.50
N TRP A 216 -6.40 -24.51 0.19
CA TRP A 216 -7.79 -24.10 0.00
C TRP A 216 -8.23 -23.95 -1.45
N GLN A 217 -7.37 -24.33 -2.38
CA GLN A 217 -7.71 -24.31 -3.79
C GLN A 217 -8.56 -25.55 -4.14
N ASP A 218 -9.73 -25.31 -4.72
CA ASP A 218 -10.56 -26.36 -5.30
C ASP A 218 -9.80 -26.98 -6.50
N PRO A 219 -9.46 -28.30 -6.44
CA PRO A 219 -8.63 -28.92 -7.47
C PRO A 219 -9.32 -29.04 -8.82
N LEU A 220 -10.64 -28.90 -8.89
CA LEU A 220 -11.42 -29.02 -10.13
C LEU A 220 -11.68 -27.64 -10.74
N ARG A 221 -11.90 -26.64 -9.91
CA ARG A 221 -12.30 -25.28 -10.35
C ARG A 221 -11.14 -24.28 -10.30
N GLY A 222 -10.09 -24.58 -9.56
CA GLY A 222 -8.95 -23.68 -9.37
C GLY A 222 -9.24 -22.44 -8.49
N VAL A 223 -10.45 -22.31 -7.94
CA VAL A 223 -10.82 -21.22 -7.04
C VAL A 223 -10.37 -21.52 -5.61
N VAL A 224 -9.94 -20.48 -4.90
CA VAL A 224 -9.66 -20.54 -3.46
C VAL A 224 -10.93 -20.19 -2.71
N SER A 225 -11.39 -21.07 -1.82
CA SER A 225 -12.61 -20.87 -1.04
C SER A 225 -12.39 -21.38 0.39
N VAL A 226 -12.32 -20.46 1.33
CA VAL A 226 -12.10 -20.75 2.75
C VAL A 226 -13.36 -20.43 3.53
N PRO A 227 -13.88 -21.34 4.38
CA PRO A 227 -14.94 -21.00 5.32
C PRO A 227 -14.54 -19.83 6.22
N ILE A 228 -15.47 -18.92 6.51
CA ILE A 228 -15.21 -17.73 7.34
C ILE A 228 -14.61 -18.11 8.70
N SER A 229 -15.05 -19.23 9.29
CA SER A 229 -14.56 -19.75 10.58
C SER A 229 -13.09 -20.20 10.55
N GLU A 230 -12.51 -20.44 9.38
CA GLU A 230 -11.16 -20.99 9.20
C GLU A 230 -10.19 -19.97 8.59
N GLN A 231 -10.66 -18.75 8.41
CA GLN A 231 -9.82 -17.69 7.85
C GLN A 231 -8.86 -17.12 8.90
N PRO A 232 -7.63 -16.76 8.49
CA PRO A 232 -6.72 -16.05 9.35
C PRO A 232 -7.36 -14.77 9.91
N SER A 233 -7.06 -14.42 11.14
CA SER A 233 -7.55 -13.19 11.78
C SER A 233 -6.92 -11.94 11.17
N TYR A 234 -7.58 -10.81 11.31
CA TYR A 234 -7.01 -9.49 11.00
C TYR A 234 -5.85 -9.12 11.91
#